data_a2dc83b6dcb8f1398260a695fe9dc84a
#
_entry.id   a2dc83b6dcb8f1398260a695fe9dc84a
#
_cell.length_a   1.000
_cell.length_b   1.000
_cell.length_c   1.000
_cell.angle_alpha   90.00
_cell.angle_beta   90.00
_cell.angle_gamma   90.00
#
_symmetry.space_group_name_H-M   'P 1'
#
loop_
_entity.id
_entity.type
_entity.pdbx_description
1 polymer ?
#
loop_
_entity_poly.entity_id
_entity_poly.type
_entity_poly.pdbx_seq_one_letter_code
_entity_poly.pdbx_strand_id
1 'polypeptide(L)'
;RANGEGNIRKRKDGRWEGRYTVGHDPETGKAIIKNVLGKTQAEVKEKLKKAIEENVGIDYGRAKTYTVGSWLEVWMENYARVKLRPSTFKTSQGFLKNHIKPQIGSVPLADLTSLDLQRFYKHLLDGGRVDRVEAKKKPKGLAPKTVRNIHQMIGSAYNLAIEQKLVSKNPTQGCALPKVEHREMKTLTADQLSAFFREARDSGVYEL
;
A
#
# COMPACT_ATOMS: atom_id res chain seq x y z
N ARG A 1 23.76 25.40 -19.87
CA ARG A 1 23.16 24.10 -19.44
C ARG A 1 21.68 24.28 -19.37
N ALA A 2 20.91 23.41 -20.05
CA ALA A 2 19.46 23.46 -19.99
C ALA A 2 18.99 23.10 -18.58
N ASN A 3 18.00 23.84 -18.05
CA ASN A 3 17.36 23.55 -16.77
C ASN A 3 16.69 22.16 -16.89
N GLY A 4 17.10 21.21 -16.02
CA GLY A 4 16.51 19.86 -15.96
C GLY A 4 17.42 18.71 -16.34
N GLU A 5 18.58 18.94 -16.98
CA GLU A 5 19.50 17.87 -17.43
C GLU A 5 20.30 17.21 -16.31
N GLY A 6 20.25 17.75 -15.09
CA GLY A 6 21.05 17.26 -13.98
C GLY A 6 22.56 17.56 -14.10
N ASN A 7 23.33 17.09 -13.14
CA ASN A 7 24.79 17.26 -13.10
C ASN A 7 25.46 15.92 -12.84
N ILE A 8 26.53 15.62 -13.58
CA ILE A 8 27.34 14.41 -13.42
C ILE A 8 28.73 14.79 -12.91
N ARG A 9 29.19 14.13 -11.85
CA ARG A 9 30.52 14.34 -11.27
C ARG A 9 31.16 13.02 -10.86
N LYS A 10 32.48 12.98 -10.83
CA LYS A 10 33.26 11.89 -10.25
C LYS A 10 33.42 12.15 -8.73
N ARG A 11 33.12 11.16 -7.92
CA ARG A 11 33.30 11.21 -6.46
C ARG A 11 34.72 10.87 -6.07
N LYS A 12 35.11 11.21 -4.84
CA LYS A 12 36.41 10.86 -4.28
C LYS A 12 36.65 9.34 -4.17
N ASP A 13 35.56 8.57 -4.05
CA ASP A 13 35.58 7.10 -3.98
C ASP A 13 35.72 6.42 -5.37
N GLY A 14 35.96 7.20 -6.42
CA GLY A 14 36.12 6.71 -7.80
C GLY A 14 34.84 6.46 -8.57
N ARG A 15 33.70 6.43 -7.92
CA ARG A 15 32.36 6.27 -8.57
C ARG A 15 31.89 7.55 -9.20
N TRP A 16 31.00 7.42 -10.19
CA TRP A 16 30.30 8.55 -10.82
C TRP A 16 28.94 8.77 -10.16
N GLU A 17 28.57 10.01 -9.99
CA GLU A 17 27.30 10.45 -9.41
C GLU A 17 26.60 11.42 -10.35
N GLY A 18 25.35 11.11 -10.70
CA GLY A 18 24.43 12.01 -11.38
C GLY A 18 23.44 12.60 -10.38
N ARG A 19 23.25 13.91 -10.39
CA ARG A 19 22.30 14.63 -9.52
C ARG A 19 21.28 15.35 -10.35
N TYR A 20 20.03 15.31 -9.94
CA TYR A 20 18.92 16.03 -10.55
C TYR A 20 17.92 16.54 -9.52
N THR A 21 17.31 17.68 -9.78
CA THR A 21 16.27 18.25 -8.92
C THR A 21 14.92 17.64 -9.29
N VAL A 22 14.21 17.13 -8.29
CA VAL A 22 12.89 16.51 -8.45
C VAL A 22 11.73 17.42 -8.03
N GLY A 23 12.03 18.54 -7.37
CA GLY A 23 11.05 19.51 -6.90
C GLY A 23 11.67 20.47 -5.88
N HIS A 24 10.83 21.26 -5.25
CA HIS A 24 11.22 22.16 -4.18
C HIS A 24 10.37 21.88 -2.95
N ASP A 25 10.96 22.00 -1.79
CA ASP A 25 10.29 21.87 -0.51
C ASP A 25 9.31 23.06 -0.33
N PRO A 26 8.01 22.80 -0.10
CA PRO A 26 7.00 23.87 -0.07
C PRO A 26 7.15 24.81 1.12
N GLU A 27 7.79 24.39 2.22
CA GLU A 27 7.97 25.23 3.42
C GLU A 27 9.27 26.03 3.35
N THR A 28 10.34 25.42 2.85
CA THR A 28 11.69 26.03 2.88
C THR A 28 12.14 26.56 1.52
N GLY A 29 11.43 26.27 0.42
CA GLY A 29 11.80 26.61 -0.94
C GLY A 29 13.05 25.91 -1.46
N LYS A 30 13.71 25.05 -0.66
CA LYS A 30 14.95 24.35 -1.03
C LYS A 30 14.70 23.29 -2.08
N ALA A 31 15.62 23.16 -3.03
CA ALA A 31 15.57 22.13 -4.05
C ALA A 31 15.72 20.72 -3.43
N ILE A 32 14.81 19.80 -3.80
CA ILE A 32 14.88 18.39 -3.46
C ILE A 32 15.72 17.71 -4.53
N ILE A 33 16.89 17.22 -4.14
CA ILE A 33 17.85 16.61 -5.07
C ILE A 33 17.88 15.10 -4.85
N LYS A 34 17.76 14.33 -5.95
CA LYS A 34 18.02 12.90 -5.99
C LYS A 34 19.32 12.63 -6.74
N ASN A 35 19.97 11.51 -6.42
CA ASN A 35 21.21 11.09 -7.07
C ASN A 35 21.12 9.65 -7.58
N VAL A 36 21.85 9.39 -8.65
CA VAL A 36 22.12 8.04 -9.21
C VAL A 36 23.61 7.79 -9.22
N LEU A 37 24.01 6.56 -8.96
CA LEU A 37 25.40 6.16 -8.87
C LEU A 37 25.72 5.09 -9.93
N GLY A 38 26.96 5.11 -10.44
CA GLY A 38 27.47 4.11 -11.36
C GLY A 38 28.99 4.03 -11.37
N LYS A 39 29.52 2.99 -11.98
CA LYS A 39 30.95 2.78 -12.12
C LYS A 39 31.55 3.63 -13.24
N THR A 40 30.79 3.92 -14.28
CA THR A 40 31.23 4.71 -15.43
C THR A 40 30.31 5.94 -15.64
N GLN A 41 30.88 6.95 -16.32
CA GLN A 41 30.13 8.16 -16.68
C GLN A 41 28.96 7.86 -17.62
N ALA A 42 29.15 6.96 -18.59
CA ALA A 42 28.11 6.56 -19.53
C ALA A 42 26.94 5.88 -18.83
N GLU A 43 27.21 4.94 -17.90
CA GLU A 43 26.20 4.28 -17.08
C GLU A 43 25.37 5.29 -16.28
N VAL A 44 26.04 6.27 -15.64
CA VAL A 44 25.35 7.30 -14.86
C VAL A 44 24.51 8.22 -15.73
N LYS A 45 25.00 8.56 -16.95
CA LYS A 45 24.24 9.37 -17.91
C LYS A 45 22.93 8.69 -18.32
N GLU A 46 22.98 7.40 -18.64
CA GLU A 46 21.80 6.61 -18.97
C GLU A 46 20.82 6.51 -17.79
N LYS A 47 21.33 6.13 -16.61
CA LYS A 47 20.54 6.07 -15.38
C LYS A 47 19.90 7.41 -15.04
N LEU A 48 20.65 8.50 -15.20
CA LEU A 48 20.16 9.86 -14.92
C LEU A 48 19.04 10.24 -15.89
N LYS A 49 19.21 9.99 -17.20
CA LYS A 49 18.17 10.25 -18.20
C LYS A 49 16.88 9.49 -17.86
N LYS A 50 17.01 8.18 -17.61
CA LYS A 50 15.86 7.35 -17.23
C LYS A 50 15.19 7.82 -15.94
N ALA A 51 15.99 8.18 -14.92
CA ALA A 51 15.48 8.69 -13.66
C ALA A 51 14.76 10.03 -13.81
N ILE A 52 15.24 10.93 -14.67
CA ILE A 52 14.56 12.19 -14.99
C ILE A 52 13.25 11.90 -15.70
N GLU A 53 13.24 11.06 -16.76
CA GLU A 53 12.05 10.69 -17.51
C GLU A 53 10.97 10.04 -16.62
N GLU A 54 11.36 9.12 -15.72
CA GLU A 54 10.44 8.46 -14.77
C GLU A 54 9.83 9.43 -13.74
N ASN A 55 10.47 10.56 -13.48
CA ASN A 55 10.07 11.51 -12.45
C ASN A 55 9.54 12.85 -13.03
N VAL A 56 9.42 12.96 -14.36
CA VAL A 56 8.85 14.17 -15.00
C VAL A 56 7.44 14.41 -14.50
N GLY A 57 7.21 15.62 -13.97
CA GLY A 57 5.91 16.08 -13.53
C GLY A 57 5.49 15.60 -12.14
N ILE A 58 6.35 14.89 -11.38
CA ILE A 58 6.05 14.52 -9.99
C ILE A 58 6.33 15.70 -9.07
N ASP A 59 5.34 16.04 -8.25
CA ASP A 59 5.48 17.05 -7.21
C ASP A 59 5.98 16.43 -5.90
N TYR A 60 7.30 16.22 -5.83
CA TYR A 60 7.94 15.69 -4.62
C TYR A 60 7.81 16.60 -3.39
N GLY A 61 7.57 17.91 -3.58
CA GLY A 61 7.28 18.84 -2.50
C GLY A 61 5.99 18.44 -1.78
N ARG A 62 4.91 18.26 -2.55
CA ARG A 62 3.62 17.77 -2.03
C ARG A 62 3.71 16.32 -1.56
N ALA A 63 4.45 15.45 -2.23
CA ALA A 63 4.62 14.06 -1.81
C ALA A 63 5.26 13.93 -0.42
N LYS A 64 6.20 14.79 -0.08
CA LYS A 64 6.84 14.83 1.25
C LYS A 64 5.89 15.18 2.40
N THR A 65 4.79 15.88 2.13
CA THR A 65 3.80 16.21 3.15
C THR A 65 2.97 15.00 3.59
N TYR A 66 2.98 13.94 2.79
CA TYR A 66 2.20 12.73 3.06
C TYR A 66 3.06 11.56 3.53
N THR A 67 2.61 10.94 4.60
CA THR A 67 2.99 9.58 4.96
C THR A 67 1.99 8.59 4.34
N VAL A 68 2.33 7.30 4.33
CA VAL A 68 1.40 6.24 3.88
C VAL A 68 0.07 6.30 4.64
N GLY A 69 0.14 6.50 5.96
CA GLY A 69 -1.05 6.59 6.80
C GLY A 69 -1.91 7.80 6.49
N SER A 70 -1.31 8.99 6.40
CA SER A 70 -2.05 10.24 6.13
C SER A 70 -2.64 10.26 4.71
N TRP A 71 -1.91 9.75 3.71
CA TRP A 71 -2.44 9.62 2.35
C TRP A 71 -3.63 8.66 2.27
N LEU A 72 -3.54 7.51 2.94
CA LEU A 72 -4.65 6.56 2.99
C LEU A 72 -5.88 7.14 3.70
N GLU A 73 -5.73 8.02 4.69
CA GLU A 73 -6.86 8.75 5.28
C GLU A 73 -7.51 9.70 4.28
N VAL A 74 -6.71 10.50 3.57
CA VAL A 74 -7.21 11.39 2.51
C VAL A 74 -7.92 10.59 1.43
N TRP A 75 -7.34 9.47 0.99
CA TRP A 75 -7.95 8.57 0.01
C TRP A 75 -9.27 7.98 0.52
N MET A 76 -9.31 7.52 1.76
CA MET A 76 -10.52 6.95 2.36
C MET A 76 -11.65 7.96 2.40
N GLU A 77 -11.42 9.16 2.92
CA GLU A 77 -12.47 10.15 3.10
C GLU A 77 -12.98 10.75 1.78
N ASN A 78 -12.07 11.07 0.86
CA ASN A 78 -12.45 11.82 -0.34
C ASN A 78 -12.82 10.93 -1.54
N TYR A 79 -12.31 9.68 -1.60
CA TYR A 79 -12.50 8.83 -2.78
C TYR A 79 -13.17 7.50 -2.45
N ALA A 80 -12.72 6.79 -1.42
CA ALA A 80 -13.25 5.48 -1.09
C ALA A 80 -14.68 5.56 -0.52
N ARG A 81 -14.95 6.59 0.28
CA ARG A 81 -16.26 6.83 0.88
C ARG A 81 -17.38 6.96 -0.16
N VAL A 82 -17.08 7.57 -1.30
CA VAL A 82 -18.05 7.76 -2.39
C VAL A 82 -18.25 6.49 -3.21
N LYS A 83 -17.19 5.67 -3.35
CA LYS A 83 -17.21 4.49 -4.24
C LYS A 83 -17.56 3.18 -3.54
N LEU A 84 -17.25 3.05 -2.25
CA LEU A 84 -17.40 1.81 -1.52
C LEU A 84 -18.76 1.71 -0.80
N ARG A 85 -19.28 0.48 -0.71
CA ARG A 85 -20.43 0.21 0.16
C ARG A 85 -20.06 0.48 1.62
N PRO A 86 -21.01 0.92 2.48
CA PRO A 86 -20.73 1.26 3.88
C PRO A 86 -20.00 0.16 4.67
N SER A 87 -20.37 -1.10 4.47
CA SER A 87 -19.74 -2.24 5.12
C SER A 87 -18.28 -2.43 4.68
N THR A 88 -17.99 -2.28 3.38
CA THR A 88 -16.63 -2.35 2.83
C THR A 88 -15.79 -1.18 3.33
N PHE A 89 -16.35 0.03 3.37
CA PHE A 89 -15.68 1.21 3.89
C PHE A 89 -15.29 1.02 5.36
N LYS A 90 -16.22 0.56 6.21
CA LYS A 90 -15.95 0.26 7.63
C LYS A 90 -14.85 -0.79 7.81
N THR A 91 -14.85 -1.83 6.98
CA THR A 91 -13.80 -2.85 6.98
C THR A 91 -12.44 -2.26 6.60
N SER A 92 -12.39 -1.41 5.57
CA SER A 92 -11.18 -0.72 5.12
C SER A 92 -10.65 0.24 6.17
N GLN A 93 -11.51 0.96 6.89
CA GLN A 93 -11.11 1.78 8.05
C GLN A 93 -10.45 0.91 9.14
N GLY A 94 -11.00 -0.29 9.39
CA GLY A 94 -10.39 -1.26 10.31
C GLY A 94 -9.00 -1.70 9.86
N PHE A 95 -8.78 -1.95 8.58
CA PHE A 95 -7.47 -2.28 8.03
C PHE A 95 -6.47 -1.14 8.21
N LEU A 96 -6.89 0.08 7.90
CA LEU A 96 -6.04 1.26 8.08
C LEU A 96 -5.64 1.45 9.53
N LYS A 97 -6.60 1.46 10.45
CA LYS A 97 -6.38 1.72 11.88
C LYS A 97 -5.55 0.64 12.57
N ASN A 98 -5.88 -0.63 12.32
CA ASN A 98 -5.36 -1.74 13.12
C ASN A 98 -4.09 -2.36 12.55
N HIS A 99 -3.85 -2.23 11.23
CA HIS A 99 -2.76 -2.93 10.57
C HIS A 99 -1.78 -1.99 9.84
N ILE A 100 -2.30 -1.06 9.02
CA ILE A 100 -1.45 -0.23 8.16
C ILE A 100 -0.76 0.85 8.99
N LYS A 101 -1.52 1.67 9.73
CA LYS A 101 -0.97 2.79 10.51
C LYS A 101 0.10 2.36 11.52
N PRO A 102 -0.08 1.29 12.33
CA PRO A 102 0.92 0.89 13.30
C PRO A 102 2.24 0.39 12.71
N GLN A 103 2.22 -0.17 11.50
CA GLN A 103 3.37 -0.86 10.90
C GLN A 103 4.11 -0.01 9.85
N ILE A 104 3.36 0.57 8.93
CA ILE A 104 3.91 1.31 7.78
C ILE A 104 3.34 2.73 7.65
N GLY A 105 2.45 3.14 8.56
CA GLY A 105 1.75 4.43 8.45
C GLY A 105 2.65 5.66 8.55
N SER A 106 3.77 5.58 9.26
CA SER A 106 4.75 6.67 9.42
C SER A 106 5.74 6.77 8.26
N VAL A 107 5.80 5.77 7.38
CA VAL A 107 6.72 5.78 6.23
C VAL A 107 6.31 6.89 5.27
N PRO A 108 7.23 7.73 4.77
CA PRO A 108 6.92 8.72 3.73
C PRO A 108 6.32 8.04 2.49
N LEU A 109 5.30 8.65 1.90
CA LEU A 109 4.56 8.05 0.77
C LEU A 109 5.45 7.66 -0.41
N ALA A 110 6.45 8.49 -0.72
CA ALA A 110 7.37 8.27 -1.82
C ALA A 110 8.46 7.22 -1.55
N ASP A 111 8.68 6.85 -0.29
CA ASP A 111 9.80 6.00 0.12
C ASP A 111 9.38 4.53 0.38
N LEU A 112 8.08 4.25 0.39
CA LEU A 112 7.58 2.88 0.58
C LEU A 112 7.97 1.99 -0.61
N THR A 113 8.69 0.90 -0.31
CA THR A 113 9.16 -0.04 -1.33
C THR A 113 8.30 -1.32 -1.36
N SER A 114 8.37 -2.06 -2.48
CA SER A 114 7.74 -3.39 -2.58
C SER A 114 8.31 -4.38 -1.56
N LEU A 115 9.59 -4.23 -1.17
CA LEU A 115 10.21 -5.07 -0.14
C LEU A 115 9.61 -4.78 1.26
N ASP A 116 9.35 -3.52 1.58
CA ASP A 116 8.72 -3.15 2.85
C ASP A 116 7.29 -3.69 2.92
N LEU A 117 6.54 -3.61 1.82
CA LEU A 117 5.22 -4.23 1.72
C LEU A 117 5.27 -5.75 1.84
N GLN A 118 6.28 -6.40 1.25
CA GLN A 118 6.42 -7.86 1.37
C GLN A 118 6.71 -8.29 2.82
N ARG A 119 7.55 -7.54 3.54
CA ARG A 119 7.80 -7.74 4.98
C ARG A 119 6.53 -7.50 5.80
N PHE A 120 5.79 -6.47 5.49
CA PHE A 120 4.50 -6.15 6.11
C PHE A 120 3.48 -7.29 5.90
N TYR A 121 3.34 -7.83 4.68
CA TYR A 121 2.41 -8.94 4.43
C TYR A 121 2.83 -10.21 5.16
N LYS A 122 4.14 -10.50 5.25
CA LYS A 122 4.64 -11.61 6.06
C LYS A 122 4.26 -11.43 7.52
N HIS A 123 4.50 -10.24 8.08
CA HIS A 123 4.09 -9.94 9.47
C HIS A 123 2.59 -10.12 9.69
N LEU A 124 1.74 -9.70 8.75
CA LEU A 124 0.30 -9.88 8.85
C LEU A 124 -0.11 -11.36 8.86
N LEU A 125 0.57 -12.20 8.08
CA LEU A 125 0.30 -13.64 8.03
C LEU A 125 0.77 -14.36 9.30
N ASP A 126 1.88 -13.94 9.88
CA ASP A 126 2.49 -14.61 11.04
C ASP A 126 1.85 -14.18 12.37
N GLY A 127 1.53 -12.90 12.53
CA GLY A 127 1.10 -12.35 13.82
C GLY A 127 0.18 -11.12 13.73
N GLY A 128 -0.40 -10.84 12.57
CA GLY A 128 -1.17 -9.61 12.34
C GLY A 128 -2.54 -9.53 12.99
N ARG A 129 -2.99 -10.58 13.70
CA ARG A 129 -4.29 -10.53 14.37
C ARG A 129 -4.23 -9.62 15.59
N VAL A 130 -5.16 -8.68 15.69
CA VAL A 130 -5.39 -7.90 16.90
C VAL A 130 -6.08 -8.81 17.91
N ASP A 131 -5.41 -9.08 19.04
CA ASP A 131 -5.95 -9.94 20.07
C ASP A 131 -7.19 -9.31 20.72
N ARG A 132 -8.29 -10.07 20.69
CA ARG A 132 -9.47 -9.82 21.50
C ARG A 132 -9.55 -10.91 22.58
N VAL A 133 -10.05 -10.58 23.74
CA VAL A 133 -10.14 -11.48 24.90
C VAL A 133 -10.76 -12.85 24.54
N GLU A 134 -11.69 -12.87 23.58
CA GLU A 134 -12.40 -14.07 23.10
C GLU A 134 -11.61 -14.93 22.10
N ALA A 135 -10.42 -14.50 21.67
CA ALA A 135 -9.70 -15.10 20.54
C ALA A 135 -8.50 -15.98 20.93
N LYS A 136 -8.37 -16.38 22.19
CA LYS A 136 -7.21 -17.14 22.72
C LYS A 136 -6.86 -18.45 21.97
N LYS A 137 -7.83 -19.07 21.28
CA LYS A 137 -7.64 -20.31 20.52
C LYS A 137 -7.47 -20.13 19.01
N LYS A 138 -7.47 -18.88 18.49
CA LYS A 138 -7.41 -18.62 17.05
C LYS A 138 -5.97 -18.38 16.58
N PRO A 139 -5.64 -18.67 15.29
CA PRO A 139 -4.33 -18.39 14.75
C PRO A 139 -3.95 -16.91 14.92
N LYS A 140 -2.68 -16.63 15.25
CA LYS A 140 -2.18 -15.26 15.46
C LYS A 140 -2.12 -14.43 14.16
N GLY A 141 -2.04 -15.08 13.00
CA GLY A 141 -1.99 -14.44 11.70
C GLY A 141 -3.37 -14.10 11.12
N LEU A 142 -3.37 -13.21 10.14
CA LEU A 142 -4.54 -12.91 9.31
C LEU A 142 -4.74 -13.96 8.21
N ALA A 143 -5.99 -14.15 7.81
CA ALA A 143 -6.28 -15.01 6.67
C ALA A 143 -5.68 -14.44 5.37
N PRO A 144 -5.21 -15.30 4.43
CA PRO A 144 -4.69 -14.88 3.12
C PRO A 144 -5.60 -13.91 2.37
N LYS A 145 -6.90 -14.13 2.42
CA LYS A 145 -7.91 -13.23 1.80
C LYS A 145 -7.86 -11.82 2.39
N THR A 146 -7.69 -11.70 3.71
CA THR A 146 -7.59 -10.39 4.38
C THR A 146 -6.34 -9.63 3.94
N VAL A 147 -5.19 -10.31 3.86
CA VAL A 147 -3.94 -9.71 3.38
C VAL A 147 -4.09 -9.22 1.93
N ARG A 148 -4.77 -9.99 1.07
CA ARG A 148 -5.07 -9.58 -0.31
C ARG A 148 -5.98 -8.35 -0.38
N ASN A 149 -6.97 -8.24 0.51
CA ASN A 149 -7.84 -7.08 0.58
C ASN A 149 -7.07 -5.82 1.01
N ILE A 150 -6.16 -5.95 1.99
CA ILE A 150 -5.26 -4.87 2.41
C ILE A 150 -4.34 -4.44 1.26
N HIS A 151 -3.74 -5.40 0.55
CA HIS A 151 -2.94 -5.13 -0.64
C HIS A 151 -3.72 -4.35 -1.70
N GLN A 152 -4.94 -4.78 -2.01
CA GLN A 152 -5.80 -4.12 -3.00
C GLN A 152 -6.17 -2.69 -2.58
N MET A 153 -6.43 -2.46 -1.30
CA MET A 153 -6.68 -1.13 -0.75
C MET A 153 -5.47 -0.21 -0.93
N ILE A 154 -4.27 -0.67 -0.53
CA ILE A 154 -3.03 0.09 -0.70
C ILE A 154 -2.79 0.36 -2.19
N GLY A 155 -2.94 -0.66 -3.05
CA GLY A 155 -2.75 -0.53 -4.49
C GLY A 155 -3.66 0.52 -5.13
N SER A 156 -4.93 0.55 -4.74
CA SER A 156 -5.90 1.54 -5.23
C SER A 156 -5.54 2.96 -4.80
N ALA A 157 -5.10 3.14 -3.56
CA ALA A 157 -4.68 4.45 -3.06
C ALA A 157 -3.39 4.94 -3.74
N TYR A 158 -2.44 4.04 -4.03
CA TYR A 158 -1.23 4.38 -4.76
C TYR A 158 -1.46 4.66 -6.25
N ASN A 159 -2.41 3.99 -6.89
CA ASN A 159 -2.81 4.33 -8.26
C ASN A 159 -3.32 5.77 -8.33
N LEU A 160 -4.15 6.19 -7.37
CA LEU A 160 -4.57 7.59 -7.28
C LEU A 160 -3.39 8.53 -6.98
N ALA A 161 -2.44 8.13 -6.13
CA ALA A 161 -1.25 8.94 -5.86
C ALA A 161 -0.39 9.16 -7.12
N ILE A 162 -0.34 8.18 -8.02
CA ILE A 162 0.30 8.31 -9.35
C ILE A 162 -0.48 9.31 -10.22
N GLU A 163 -1.81 9.18 -10.30
CA GLU A 163 -2.67 10.11 -11.05
C GLU A 163 -2.52 11.55 -10.54
N GLN A 164 -2.39 11.73 -9.22
CA GLN A 164 -2.13 13.01 -8.57
C GLN A 164 -0.67 13.46 -8.63
N LYS A 165 0.21 12.72 -9.32
CA LYS A 165 1.63 13.01 -9.47
C LYS A 165 2.41 13.13 -8.16
N LEU A 166 1.99 12.42 -7.12
CA LEU A 166 2.68 12.38 -5.83
C LEU A 166 3.80 11.33 -5.82
N VAL A 167 3.62 10.22 -6.55
CA VAL A 167 4.59 9.14 -6.67
C VAL A 167 4.69 8.67 -8.11
N SER A 168 5.84 8.08 -8.49
CA SER A 168 6.08 7.56 -9.84
C SER A 168 5.63 6.13 -10.06
N LYS A 169 5.63 5.32 -9.00
CA LYS A 169 5.40 3.87 -9.08
C LYS A 169 4.49 3.41 -7.94
N ASN A 170 3.72 2.37 -8.23
CA ASN A 170 2.92 1.70 -7.22
C ASN A 170 3.73 0.55 -6.60
N PRO A 171 4.11 0.62 -5.31
CA PRO A 171 4.94 -0.39 -4.68
C PRO A 171 4.24 -1.76 -4.56
N THR A 172 2.92 -1.83 -4.72
CA THR A 172 2.20 -3.11 -4.67
C THR A 172 2.44 -3.99 -5.89
N GLN A 173 2.82 -3.42 -7.03
CA GLN A 173 2.99 -4.17 -8.30
C GLN A 173 4.09 -5.24 -8.26
N GLY A 174 5.08 -5.13 -7.37
CA GLY A 174 6.17 -6.10 -7.22
C GLY A 174 5.98 -7.11 -6.09
N CYS A 175 4.81 -7.18 -5.46
CA CYS A 175 4.58 -8.02 -4.28
C CYS A 175 4.01 -9.40 -4.63
N ALA A 176 4.57 -10.44 -4.00
CA ALA A 176 3.99 -11.78 -4.02
C ALA A 176 2.85 -11.89 -2.99
N LEU A 177 1.69 -12.37 -3.43
CA LEU A 177 0.51 -12.49 -2.59
C LEU A 177 0.27 -13.93 -2.14
N PRO A 178 -0.22 -14.15 -0.90
CA PRO A 178 -0.52 -15.47 -0.42
C PRO A 178 -1.63 -16.13 -1.26
N LYS A 179 -1.50 -17.44 -1.47
CA LYS A 179 -2.52 -18.24 -2.14
C LYS A 179 -3.78 -18.32 -1.26
N VAL A 180 -4.93 -18.14 -1.85
CA VAL A 180 -6.23 -18.34 -1.19
C VAL A 180 -6.74 -19.71 -1.56
N GLU A 181 -6.90 -20.58 -0.58
CA GLU A 181 -7.55 -21.86 -0.79
C GLU A 181 -9.06 -21.63 -0.92
N HIS A 182 -9.61 -22.16 -2.00
CA HIS A 182 -11.05 -22.16 -2.21
C HIS A 182 -11.64 -23.31 -1.38
N ARG A 183 -12.43 -22.94 -0.38
CA ARG A 183 -13.19 -23.95 0.39
C ARG A 183 -14.57 -24.09 -0.26
N GLU A 184 -14.90 -25.31 -0.61
CA GLU A 184 -16.27 -25.63 -1.03
C GLU A 184 -17.25 -25.31 0.10
N MET A 185 -18.34 -24.67 -0.25
CA MET A 185 -19.42 -24.42 0.70
C MET A 185 -20.12 -25.74 0.99
N LYS A 186 -20.18 -26.09 2.27
CA LYS A 186 -21.01 -27.21 2.70
C LYS A 186 -22.47 -26.79 2.61
N THR A 187 -23.21 -27.44 1.76
CA THR A 187 -24.67 -27.30 1.70
C THR A 187 -25.33 -28.26 2.67
N LEU A 188 -26.47 -27.89 3.19
CA LEU A 188 -27.28 -28.78 4.03
C LEU A 188 -27.87 -29.89 3.15
N THR A 189 -27.90 -31.11 3.67
CA THR A 189 -28.69 -32.20 3.06
C THR A 189 -30.17 -31.94 3.26
N ALA A 190 -31.04 -32.64 2.52
CA ALA A 190 -32.49 -32.51 2.66
C ALA A 190 -32.98 -32.74 4.11
N ASP A 191 -32.39 -33.75 4.79
CA ASP A 191 -32.74 -34.06 6.17
C ASP A 191 -32.26 -32.96 7.15
N GLN A 192 -31.05 -32.44 6.93
CA GLN A 192 -30.54 -31.31 7.73
C GLN A 192 -31.34 -30.04 7.52
N LEU A 193 -31.79 -29.79 6.29
CA LEU A 193 -32.64 -28.64 5.95
C LEU A 193 -34.00 -28.76 6.63
N SER A 194 -34.60 -29.96 6.61
CA SER A 194 -35.87 -30.25 7.27
C SER A 194 -35.78 -30.09 8.78
N ALA A 195 -34.68 -30.55 9.38
CA ALA A 195 -34.41 -30.36 10.81
C ALA A 195 -34.22 -28.87 11.16
N PHE A 196 -33.49 -28.14 10.33
CA PHE A 196 -33.29 -26.69 10.50
C PHE A 196 -34.61 -25.92 10.47
N PHE A 197 -35.49 -26.21 9.50
CA PHE A 197 -36.79 -25.54 9.43
C PHE A 197 -37.74 -25.88 10.59
N ARG A 198 -37.64 -27.09 11.11
CA ARG A 198 -38.40 -27.48 12.32
C ARG A 198 -37.96 -26.65 13.52
N GLU A 199 -36.66 -26.62 13.77
CA GLU A 199 -36.06 -25.85 14.86
C GLU A 199 -36.34 -24.34 14.74
N ALA A 200 -36.22 -23.78 13.52
CA ALA A 200 -36.54 -22.38 13.24
C ALA A 200 -38.00 -22.04 13.54
N ARG A 201 -38.93 -22.94 13.25
CA ARG A 201 -40.35 -22.79 13.56
C ARG A 201 -40.63 -22.83 15.06
N ASP A 202 -40.02 -23.79 15.76
CA ASP A 202 -40.19 -23.96 17.19
C ASP A 202 -39.53 -22.83 18.03
N SER A 203 -38.48 -22.21 17.49
CA SER A 203 -37.78 -21.05 18.10
C SER A 203 -38.47 -19.70 17.84
N GLY A 204 -39.55 -19.65 17.06
CA GLY A 204 -40.27 -18.41 16.71
C GLY A 204 -39.54 -17.48 15.75
N VAL A 205 -38.38 -17.92 15.17
CA VAL A 205 -37.60 -17.12 14.19
C VAL A 205 -38.10 -17.27 12.76
N TYR A 206 -39.08 -18.13 12.54
CA TYR A 206 -39.57 -18.48 11.20
C TYR A 206 -40.40 -17.37 10.53
N GLU A 207 -40.87 -16.37 11.30
CA GLU A 207 -41.71 -15.28 10.81
C GLU A 207 -40.94 -13.99 10.46
N LEU A 208 -39.64 -14.09 10.33
CA LEU A 208 -38.75 -13.03 9.81
C LEU A 208 -38.42 -13.33 8.35
#